data_755c8567239a0db440f78b0b17204869
#
_entry.id   755c8567239a0db440f78b0b17204869
#
_cell.length_a   1.000
_cell.length_b   1.000
_cell.length_c   1.000
_cell.angle_alpha   90.00
_cell.angle_beta   90.00
_cell.angle_gamma   90.00
#
_symmetry.space_group_name_H-M   'P 1'
#
loop_
_entity.id
_entity.type
_entity.pdbx_description
1 polymer ?
#
loop_
_entity_poly.entity_id
_entity_poly.type
_entity_poly.pdbx_seq_one_letter_code
_entity_poly.pdbx_strand_id
1 'polypeptide(L)'
;NPHAGTLLVAGSVGPYGAYLADGSEYRGDYVRSAEEFTAFHRPRVEALLDAGADLLACETLPSFAEIKALAALLAGYPRARAWFSFTLRDSEHLSDGTPLRDVVSVLADSPHIVALGINCIALENTTAALKHLQSLTSLPLVVYPNSGEHYDAVTKTWHHHGEACETLAGYLPQWLDAGAKL
;
A
#
# COMPACT_ATOMS: atom_id res chain seq x y z
N ASN A 1 7.63 -31.14 2.52
CA ASN A 1 7.42 -30.07 1.54
C ASN A 1 8.71 -29.24 1.44
N PRO A 2 9.45 -29.31 0.32
CA PRO A 2 10.73 -28.57 0.17
C PRO A 2 10.56 -27.05 0.10
N HIS A 3 9.32 -26.55 0.16
CA HIS A 3 8.98 -25.13 0.12
C HIS A 3 8.25 -24.65 1.39
N ALA A 4 8.47 -25.29 2.53
CA ALA A 4 8.06 -24.71 3.80
C ALA A 4 8.97 -23.50 4.11
N GLY A 5 8.74 -22.41 3.37
CA GLY A 5 9.29 -21.10 3.69
C GLY A 5 8.84 -20.69 5.10
N THR A 6 9.64 -19.92 5.78
CA THR A 6 9.27 -19.33 7.06
C THR A 6 8.00 -18.49 6.85
N LEU A 7 6.95 -18.81 7.60
CA LEU A 7 5.75 -17.96 7.62
C LEU A 7 6.12 -16.64 8.31
N LEU A 8 5.79 -15.54 7.69
CA LEU A 8 5.99 -14.20 8.24
C LEU A 8 4.64 -13.58 8.61
N VAL A 9 4.62 -12.87 9.72
CA VAL A 9 3.47 -12.10 10.18
C VAL A 9 3.71 -10.63 9.87
N ALA A 10 2.87 -10.03 9.01
CA ALA A 10 2.89 -8.61 8.72
C ALA A 10 1.82 -7.88 9.52
N GLY A 11 2.23 -6.88 10.30
CA GLY A 11 1.32 -6.02 11.05
C GLY A 11 0.80 -4.86 10.18
N SER A 12 -0.51 -4.73 10.05
CA SER A 12 -1.14 -3.69 9.23
C SER A 12 -1.05 -2.30 9.86
N VAL A 13 -0.57 -1.33 9.08
CA VAL A 13 -0.49 0.11 9.42
C VAL A 13 -1.21 0.89 8.32
N GLY A 14 -2.54 1.02 8.46
CA GLY A 14 -3.38 1.80 7.55
C GLY A 14 -3.25 3.31 7.77
N PRO A 15 -3.69 4.14 6.79
CA PRO A 15 -3.53 5.59 6.80
C PRO A 15 -4.48 6.30 7.77
N TYR A 16 -4.16 7.57 8.03
CA TYR A 16 -5.04 8.46 8.79
C TYR A 16 -6.42 8.62 8.11
N GLY A 17 -6.45 8.61 6.77
CA GLY A 17 -7.70 8.67 6.01
C GLY A 17 -8.67 7.53 6.35
N ALA A 18 -8.16 6.31 6.55
CA ALA A 18 -9.00 5.17 6.96
C ALA A 18 -9.60 5.35 8.37
N TYR A 19 -8.87 6.01 9.28
CA TYR A 19 -9.40 6.36 10.61
C TYR A 19 -10.57 7.34 10.54
N LEU A 20 -10.58 8.25 9.54
CA LEU A 20 -11.68 9.20 9.35
C LEU A 20 -12.98 8.52 8.93
N ALA A 21 -12.91 7.32 8.35
CA ALA A 21 -14.05 6.51 7.89
C ALA A 21 -15.01 7.25 6.93
N ASP A 22 -14.46 8.12 6.09
CA ASP A 22 -15.19 8.95 5.11
C ASP A 22 -14.71 8.78 3.66
N GLY A 23 -13.86 7.77 3.41
CA GLY A 23 -13.24 7.47 2.12
C GLY A 23 -11.99 8.32 1.81
N SER A 24 -11.46 9.05 2.79
CA SER A 24 -10.24 9.85 2.63
C SER A 24 -9.02 9.01 2.28
N GLU A 25 -9.00 7.72 2.64
CA GLU A 25 -7.97 6.74 2.25
C GLU A 25 -7.85 6.55 0.73
N TYR A 26 -8.89 6.93 -0.02
CA TYR A 26 -8.90 6.88 -1.49
C TYR A 26 -8.73 8.25 -2.15
N ARG A 27 -8.75 9.35 -1.38
CA ARG A 27 -8.62 10.71 -1.88
C ARG A 27 -7.32 11.40 -1.48
N GLY A 28 -6.83 11.12 -0.26
CA GLY A 28 -5.63 11.76 0.27
C GLY A 28 -5.78 13.27 0.54
N ASP A 29 -7.02 13.75 0.71
CA ASP A 29 -7.38 15.17 0.79
C ASP A 29 -7.37 15.75 2.22
N TYR A 30 -6.83 15.00 3.17
CA TYR A 30 -6.64 15.46 4.54
C TYR A 30 -5.23 16.05 4.76
N VAL A 31 -5.15 17.03 5.64
CA VAL A 31 -3.90 17.72 5.97
C VAL A 31 -3.61 17.59 7.46
N ARG A 32 -2.41 17.09 7.79
CA ARG A 32 -1.85 17.02 9.13
C ARG A 32 -0.37 17.36 9.09
N SER A 33 0.16 17.81 10.22
CA SER A 33 1.61 18.01 10.34
C SER A 33 2.36 16.67 10.44
N ALA A 34 3.66 16.68 10.22
CA ALA A 34 4.49 15.49 10.38
C ALA A 34 4.45 14.94 11.81
N GLU A 35 4.35 15.82 12.80
CA GLU A 35 4.23 15.48 14.22
C GLU A 35 2.89 14.81 14.51
N GLU A 36 1.78 15.30 13.93
CA GLU A 36 0.46 14.70 14.09
C GLU A 36 0.40 13.30 13.45
N PHE A 37 0.93 13.12 12.25
CA PHE A 37 1.03 11.79 11.64
C PHE A 37 1.91 10.85 12.47
N THR A 38 3.04 11.33 12.96
CA THR A 38 3.93 10.54 13.81
C THR A 38 3.23 10.12 15.11
N ALA A 39 2.52 11.03 15.76
CA ALA A 39 1.76 10.74 16.99
C ALA A 39 0.62 9.73 16.73
N PHE A 40 -0.02 9.80 15.58
CA PHE A 40 -1.07 8.87 15.18
C PHE A 40 -0.53 7.45 14.93
N HIS A 41 0.59 7.32 14.20
CA HIS A 41 1.11 6.01 13.81
C HIS A 41 1.94 5.33 14.90
N ARG A 42 2.68 6.09 15.71
CA ARG A 42 3.62 5.57 16.71
C ARG A 42 3.04 4.49 17.62
N PRO A 43 1.88 4.67 18.29
CA PRO A 43 1.36 3.65 19.21
C PRO A 43 1.09 2.31 18.52
N ARG A 44 0.60 2.35 17.26
CA ARG A 44 0.32 1.15 16.48
C ARG A 44 1.60 0.45 16.03
N VAL A 45 2.57 1.22 15.53
CA VAL A 45 3.88 0.70 15.12
C VAL A 45 4.57 0.03 16.30
N GLU A 46 4.62 0.69 17.46
CA GLU A 46 5.21 0.13 18.68
C GLU A 46 4.51 -1.15 19.13
N ALA A 47 3.17 -1.15 19.20
CA ALA A 47 2.41 -2.33 19.60
C ALA A 47 2.64 -3.53 18.66
N LEU A 48 2.72 -3.31 17.34
CA LEU A 48 2.98 -4.38 16.39
C LEU A 48 4.41 -4.93 16.50
N LEU A 49 5.41 -4.06 16.66
CA LEU A 49 6.81 -4.47 16.85
C LEU A 49 7.00 -5.21 18.18
N ASP A 50 6.38 -4.73 19.26
CA ASP A 50 6.43 -5.38 20.58
C ASP A 50 5.71 -6.73 20.60
N ALA A 51 4.64 -6.87 19.82
CA ALA A 51 3.95 -8.14 19.61
C ALA A 51 4.75 -9.16 18.77
N GLY A 52 5.88 -8.74 18.19
CA GLY A 52 6.76 -9.60 17.41
C GLY A 52 6.35 -9.77 15.95
N ALA A 53 5.67 -8.80 15.35
CA ALA A 53 5.45 -8.78 13.90
C ALA A 53 6.79 -8.81 13.16
N ASP A 54 6.91 -9.67 12.16
CA ASP A 54 8.14 -9.83 11.35
C ASP A 54 8.33 -8.64 10.39
N LEU A 55 7.20 -8.10 9.92
CA LEU A 55 7.13 -6.99 8.96
C LEU A 55 5.98 -6.04 9.35
N LEU A 56 6.03 -4.83 8.83
CA LEU A 56 4.91 -3.88 8.84
C LEU A 56 4.38 -3.71 7.43
N ALA A 57 3.06 -3.84 7.28
CA ALA A 57 2.34 -3.52 6.06
C ALA A 57 1.84 -2.08 6.17
N CYS A 58 2.65 -1.11 5.73
CA CYS A 58 2.24 0.28 5.63
C CYS A 58 1.43 0.44 4.34
N GLU A 59 0.12 0.27 4.43
CA GLU A 59 -0.73 -0.02 3.28
C GLU A 59 -1.87 0.98 3.10
N THR A 60 -2.38 1.03 1.85
CA THR A 60 -3.51 1.92 1.46
C THR A 60 -3.17 3.41 1.63
N LEU A 61 -1.90 3.77 1.46
CA LEU A 61 -1.40 5.12 1.74
C LEU A 61 -1.70 6.07 0.57
N PRO A 62 -2.55 7.11 0.77
CA PRO A 62 -2.96 8.02 -0.29
C PRO A 62 -2.18 9.35 -0.29
N SER A 63 -1.45 9.66 0.79
CA SER A 63 -0.88 10.99 1.05
C SER A 63 0.63 10.94 1.19
N PHE A 64 1.32 11.75 0.38
CA PHE A 64 2.78 11.85 0.41
C PHE A 64 3.32 12.42 1.73
N ALA A 65 2.59 13.36 2.33
CA ALA A 65 2.98 13.92 3.63
C ALA A 65 2.98 12.86 4.73
N GLU A 66 1.96 12.00 4.74
CA GLU A 66 1.85 10.89 5.68
C GLU A 66 2.90 9.82 5.43
N ILE A 67 3.16 9.47 4.17
CA ILE A 67 4.22 8.52 3.78
C ILE A 67 5.58 8.97 4.30
N LYS A 68 5.93 10.25 4.13
CA LYS A 68 7.20 10.80 4.66
C LYS A 68 7.30 10.71 6.17
N ALA A 69 6.23 11.06 6.88
CA ALA A 69 6.19 11.01 8.34
C ALA A 69 6.33 9.58 8.86
N LEU A 70 5.64 8.62 8.22
CA LEU A 70 5.71 7.20 8.58
C LEU A 70 7.09 6.61 8.29
N ALA A 71 7.70 6.91 7.14
CA ALA A 71 9.05 6.47 6.82
C ALA A 71 10.09 7.04 7.81
N ALA A 72 9.96 8.31 8.19
CA ALA A 72 10.80 8.93 9.21
C ALA A 72 10.60 8.30 10.59
N LEU A 73 9.36 7.96 10.95
CA LEU A 73 9.07 7.23 12.18
C LEU A 73 9.78 5.88 12.23
N LEU A 74 9.70 5.09 11.14
CA LEU A 74 10.33 3.76 11.08
C LEU A 74 11.85 3.81 11.17
N ALA A 75 12.49 4.87 10.73
CA ALA A 75 13.93 5.07 10.89
C ALA A 75 14.40 5.10 12.35
N GLY A 76 13.49 5.39 13.29
CA GLY A 76 13.75 5.30 14.73
C GLY A 76 13.74 3.88 15.31
N TYR A 77 13.39 2.85 14.52
CA TYR A 77 13.29 1.46 14.96
C TYR A 77 14.23 0.56 14.14
N PRO A 78 15.48 0.32 14.58
CA PRO A 78 16.51 -0.32 13.76
C PRO A 78 16.15 -1.70 13.21
N ARG A 79 15.24 -2.42 13.89
CA ARG A 79 14.77 -3.75 13.47
C ARG A 79 13.53 -3.72 12.60
N ALA A 80 12.85 -2.58 12.48
CA ALA A 80 11.64 -2.47 11.67
C ALA A 80 11.97 -2.78 10.20
N ARG A 81 11.11 -3.56 9.56
CA ARG A 81 11.07 -3.80 8.13
C ARG A 81 9.64 -3.61 7.67
N ALA A 82 9.44 -2.95 6.54
CA ALA A 82 8.12 -2.63 6.06
C ALA A 82 8.03 -2.69 4.54
N TRP A 83 6.87 -3.05 4.01
CA TRP A 83 6.52 -2.59 2.68
C TRP A 83 5.62 -1.36 2.77
N PHE A 84 5.63 -0.56 1.70
CA PHE A 84 4.72 0.55 1.53
C PHE A 84 3.87 0.31 0.28
N SER A 85 2.55 0.32 0.44
CA SER A 85 1.63 0.21 -0.69
C SER A 85 0.63 1.35 -0.72
N PHE A 86 0.26 1.75 -1.93
CA PHE A 86 -0.38 3.02 -2.19
C PHE A 86 -1.74 2.84 -2.83
N THR A 87 -2.66 3.76 -2.53
CA THR A 87 -3.83 4.03 -3.37
C THR A 87 -3.52 5.14 -4.35
N LEU A 88 -4.05 5.01 -5.57
CA LEU A 88 -3.67 5.83 -6.70
C LEU A 88 -4.87 6.54 -7.30
N ARG A 89 -4.64 7.76 -7.81
CA ARG A 89 -5.59 8.50 -8.63
C ARG A 89 -5.55 8.03 -10.10
N ASP A 90 -4.36 7.69 -10.57
CA ASP A 90 -4.08 7.15 -11.89
C ASP A 90 -2.81 6.28 -11.82
N SER A 91 -2.31 5.76 -12.96
CA SER A 91 -1.14 4.86 -12.98
C SER A 91 0.17 5.50 -12.52
N GLU A 92 0.25 6.82 -12.37
CA GLU A 92 1.49 7.55 -12.14
C GLU A 92 1.47 8.40 -10.87
N HIS A 93 0.28 8.60 -10.25
CA HIS A 93 0.12 9.51 -9.13
C HIS A 93 -0.60 8.86 -7.95
N LEU A 94 -0.16 9.18 -6.73
CA LEU A 94 -0.93 8.92 -5.51
C LEU A 94 -2.33 9.53 -5.58
N SER A 95 -3.21 9.10 -4.71
CA SER A 95 -4.56 9.69 -4.57
C SER A 95 -4.53 11.20 -4.31
N ASP A 96 -3.55 11.71 -3.56
CA ASP A 96 -3.35 13.15 -3.32
C ASP A 96 -2.79 13.93 -4.52
N GLY A 97 -2.43 13.22 -5.60
CA GLY A 97 -1.88 13.80 -6.83
C GLY A 97 -0.36 13.88 -6.89
N THR A 98 0.36 13.44 -5.87
CA THR A 98 1.83 13.39 -5.90
C THR A 98 2.34 12.34 -6.90
N PRO A 99 3.31 12.67 -7.78
CA PRO A 99 3.90 11.70 -8.69
C PRO A 99 4.59 10.55 -7.93
N LEU A 100 4.40 9.31 -8.38
CA LEU A 100 5.03 8.13 -7.75
C LEU A 100 6.57 8.20 -7.76
N ARG A 101 7.20 8.85 -8.74
CA ARG A 101 8.65 9.07 -8.74
C ARG A 101 9.14 9.82 -7.49
N ASP A 102 8.36 10.80 -7.01
CA ASP A 102 8.71 11.60 -5.84
C ASP A 102 8.56 10.76 -4.56
N VAL A 103 7.57 9.88 -4.52
CA VAL A 103 7.36 8.92 -3.43
C VAL A 103 8.52 7.93 -3.37
N VAL A 104 8.86 7.32 -4.51
CA VAL A 104 9.96 6.35 -4.62
C VAL A 104 11.28 6.98 -4.23
N SER A 105 11.56 8.23 -4.64
CA SER A 105 12.81 8.93 -4.29
C SER A 105 13.03 9.08 -2.79
N VAL A 106 11.97 9.11 -1.99
CA VAL A 106 12.05 9.20 -0.52
C VAL A 106 12.20 7.84 0.14
N LEU A 107 11.65 6.78 -0.47
CA LEU A 107 11.56 5.47 0.15
C LEU A 107 12.67 4.50 -0.27
N ALA A 108 13.16 4.59 -1.51
CA ALA A 108 14.01 3.56 -2.12
C ALA A 108 15.35 3.34 -1.41
N ASP A 109 15.92 4.39 -0.81
CA ASP A 109 17.22 4.32 -0.13
C ASP A 109 17.11 3.95 1.36
N SER A 110 15.90 3.76 1.88
CA SER A 110 15.69 3.42 3.28
C SER A 110 15.95 1.93 3.53
N PRO A 111 16.85 1.55 4.45
CA PRO A 111 17.10 0.15 4.77
C PRO A 111 15.92 -0.54 5.48
N HIS A 112 14.91 0.24 5.89
CA HIS A 112 13.70 -0.25 6.53
C HIS A 112 12.63 -0.68 5.53
N ILE A 113 12.72 -0.21 4.28
CA ILE A 113 11.73 -0.48 3.23
C ILE A 113 12.21 -1.66 2.39
N VAL A 114 11.46 -2.77 2.45
CA VAL A 114 11.84 -4.02 1.79
C VAL A 114 11.05 -4.28 0.51
N ALA A 115 9.93 -3.61 0.32
CA ALA A 115 9.13 -3.67 -0.90
C ALA A 115 8.25 -2.41 -1.04
N LEU A 116 7.87 -2.09 -2.27
CA LEU A 116 6.86 -1.08 -2.59
C LEU A 116 5.71 -1.73 -3.33
N GLY A 117 4.54 -1.10 -3.34
CA GLY A 117 3.41 -1.71 -4.02
C GLY A 117 2.19 -0.83 -4.17
N ILE A 118 1.14 -1.46 -4.66
CA ILE A 118 -0.17 -0.84 -4.84
C ILE A 118 -1.25 -1.77 -4.32
N ASN A 119 -2.26 -1.20 -3.69
CA ASN A 119 -3.39 -1.97 -3.18
C ASN A 119 -4.68 -1.17 -3.21
N CYS A 120 -5.81 -1.84 -3.04
CA CYS A 120 -7.13 -1.21 -3.00
C CYS A 120 -7.41 -0.29 -4.20
N ILE A 121 -6.90 -0.63 -5.39
CA ILE A 121 -7.21 0.01 -6.67
C ILE A 121 -7.98 -0.94 -7.56
N ALA A 122 -8.60 -0.43 -8.63
CA ALA A 122 -9.33 -1.23 -9.59
C ALA A 122 -8.40 -2.17 -10.37
N LEU A 123 -8.89 -3.39 -10.69
CA LEU A 123 -8.11 -4.42 -11.39
C LEU A 123 -7.53 -3.93 -12.72
N GLU A 124 -8.34 -3.24 -13.51
CA GLU A 124 -7.98 -2.73 -14.83
C GLU A 124 -6.84 -1.71 -14.80
N ASN A 125 -6.68 -0.99 -13.69
CA ASN A 125 -5.62 0.02 -13.52
C ASN A 125 -4.31 -0.57 -12.98
N THR A 126 -4.36 -1.77 -12.42
CA THR A 126 -3.26 -2.38 -11.66
C THR A 126 -2.02 -2.65 -12.52
N THR A 127 -2.18 -3.23 -13.71
CA THR A 127 -1.04 -3.59 -14.57
C THR A 127 -0.25 -2.37 -15.03
N ALA A 128 -0.94 -1.28 -15.41
CA ALA A 128 -0.28 -0.04 -15.84
C ALA A 128 0.50 0.60 -14.68
N ALA A 129 -0.11 0.66 -13.50
CA ALA A 129 0.51 1.21 -12.30
C ALA A 129 1.73 0.39 -11.83
N LEU A 130 1.65 -0.95 -11.87
CA LEU A 130 2.80 -1.81 -11.56
C LEU A 130 3.97 -1.59 -12.52
N LYS A 131 3.72 -1.53 -13.84
CA LYS A 131 4.75 -1.26 -14.84
C LYS A 131 5.42 0.10 -14.61
N HIS A 132 4.62 1.11 -14.29
CA HIS A 132 5.16 2.42 -13.96
C HIS A 132 6.03 2.36 -12.71
N LEU A 133 5.53 1.78 -11.62
CA LEU A 133 6.28 1.64 -10.36
C LEU A 133 7.57 0.83 -10.55
N GLN A 134 7.53 -0.27 -11.33
CA GLN A 134 8.70 -1.07 -11.68
C GLN A 134 9.79 -0.26 -12.38
N SER A 135 9.41 0.71 -13.22
CA SER A 135 10.37 1.59 -13.90
C SER A 135 11.09 2.56 -12.95
N LEU A 136 10.58 2.76 -11.76
CA LEU A 136 11.08 3.73 -10.77
C LEU A 136 11.94 3.11 -9.67
N THR A 137 11.84 1.79 -9.44
CA THR A 137 12.53 1.12 -8.33
C THR A 137 12.99 -0.29 -8.68
N SER A 138 14.05 -0.74 -8.03
CA SER A 138 14.49 -2.14 -8.06
C SER A 138 13.98 -2.97 -6.86
N LEU A 139 13.26 -2.37 -5.93
CA LEU A 139 12.65 -3.09 -4.82
C LEU A 139 11.60 -4.08 -5.31
N PRO A 140 11.41 -5.21 -4.62
CA PRO A 140 10.30 -6.12 -4.90
C PRO A 140 8.95 -5.38 -4.87
N LEU A 141 8.03 -5.77 -5.75
CA LEU A 141 6.70 -5.18 -5.80
C LEU A 141 5.65 -6.07 -5.15
N VAL A 142 4.76 -5.42 -4.40
CA VAL A 142 3.59 -6.01 -3.73
C VAL A 142 2.32 -5.55 -4.44
N VAL A 143 1.35 -6.44 -4.65
CA VAL A 143 0.08 -6.11 -5.31
C VAL A 143 -1.11 -6.86 -4.72
N TYR A 144 -2.13 -6.14 -4.29
CA TYR A 144 -3.42 -6.68 -3.83
C TYR A 144 -4.56 -5.68 -4.11
N PRO A 145 -5.04 -5.65 -5.35
CA PRO A 145 -6.10 -4.73 -5.77
C PRO A 145 -7.47 -5.18 -5.26
N ASN A 146 -8.49 -4.36 -5.53
CA ASN A 146 -9.88 -4.75 -5.31
C ASN A 146 -10.27 -5.87 -6.27
N SER A 147 -11.22 -6.74 -5.84
CA SER A 147 -11.72 -7.87 -6.64
C SER A 147 -12.62 -7.46 -7.83
N GLY A 148 -12.91 -6.16 -7.98
CA GLY A 148 -13.81 -5.64 -9.01
C GLY A 148 -15.28 -5.56 -8.56
N GLU A 149 -15.57 -5.87 -7.31
CA GLU A 149 -16.89 -5.74 -6.73
C GLU A 149 -17.15 -4.30 -6.28
N HIS A 150 -18.39 -3.87 -6.40
CA HIS A 150 -18.87 -2.58 -5.92
C HIS A 150 -19.75 -2.75 -4.67
N TYR A 151 -19.41 -2.05 -3.59
CA TYR A 151 -20.20 -2.08 -2.36
C TYR A 151 -21.35 -1.07 -2.43
N ASP A 152 -22.58 -1.55 -2.30
CA ASP A 152 -23.75 -0.70 -2.11
C ASP A 152 -23.97 -0.47 -0.60
N ALA A 153 -23.70 0.76 -0.18
CA ALA A 153 -23.81 1.14 1.23
C ALA A 153 -25.26 1.21 1.73
N VAL A 154 -26.26 1.29 0.84
CA VAL A 154 -27.69 1.32 1.19
C VAL A 154 -28.20 -0.07 1.49
N THR A 155 -27.93 -1.02 0.59
CA THR A 155 -28.36 -2.42 0.73
C THR A 155 -27.36 -3.25 1.56
N LYS A 156 -26.16 -2.71 1.83
CA LYS A 156 -25.02 -3.39 2.50
C LYS A 156 -24.62 -4.67 1.81
N THR A 157 -24.65 -4.66 0.48
CA THR A 157 -24.32 -5.81 -0.37
C THR A 157 -23.25 -5.47 -1.38
N TRP A 158 -22.49 -6.50 -1.80
CA TRP A 158 -21.51 -6.39 -2.87
C TRP A 158 -22.14 -6.80 -4.19
N HIS A 159 -21.88 -6.06 -5.23
CA HIS A 159 -22.40 -6.30 -6.57
C HIS A 159 -21.26 -6.34 -7.58
N HIS A 160 -21.33 -7.27 -8.52
CA HIS A 160 -20.49 -7.28 -9.70
C HIS A 160 -21.12 -6.40 -10.78
N HIS A 161 -20.38 -5.47 -11.35
CA HIS A 161 -20.77 -4.70 -12.51
C HIS A 161 -20.06 -5.26 -13.75
N GLY A 162 -20.81 -5.90 -14.65
CA GLY A 162 -20.35 -6.25 -15.99
C GLY A 162 -20.41 -7.73 -16.33
N GLU A 163 -20.49 -8.01 -17.63
CA GLU A 163 -20.31 -9.33 -18.21
C GLU A 163 -18.84 -9.75 -18.10
N ALA A 164 -18.58 -10.93 -17.54
CA ALA A 164 -17.26 -11.53 -17.37
C ALA A 164 -16.27 -10.64 -16.57
N CYS A 165 -16.40 -10.69 -15.25
CA CYS A 165 -15.30 -10.30 -14.37
C CYS A 165 -14.05 -11.13 -14.79
N GLU A 166 -13.06 -10.46 -15.39
CA GLU A 166 -11.75 -11.10 -15.51
C GLU A 166 -11.32 -11.45 -14.08
N THR A 167 -11.16 -12.72 -13.82
CA THR A 167 -10.80 -13.18 -12.48
C THR A 167 -9.39 -12.69 -12.16
N LEU A 168 -9.11 -12.42 -10.89
CA LEU A 168 -7.77 -12.09 -10.39
C LEU A 168 -6.70 -12.99 -11.02
N ALA A 169 -7.02 -14.27 -11.24
CA ALA A 169 -6.14 -15.25 -11.86
C ALA A 169 -5.72 -14.87 -13.31
N GLY A 170 -6.59 -14.18 -14.06
CA GLY A 170 -6.27 -13.71 -15.42
C GLY A 170 -5.21 -12.61 -15.46
N TYR A 171 -5.09 -11.82 -14.40
CA TYR A 171 -4.10 -10.74 -14.29
C TYR A 171 -2.74 -11.21 -13.75
N LEU A 172 -2.68 -12.32 -13.03
CA LEU A 172 -1.45 -12.78 -12.37
C LEU A 172 -0.22 -12.86 -13.28
N PRO A 173 -0.30 -13.43 -14.51
CA PRO A 173 0.87 -13.46 -15.39
C PRO A 173 1.39 -12.06 -15.72
N GLN A 174 0.50 -11.12 -16.01
CA GLN A 174 0.86 -9.74 -16.34
C GLN A 174 1.51 -9.02 -15.16
N TRP A 175 1.06 -9.27 -13.92
CA TRP A 175 1.64 -8.68 -12.73
C TRP A 175 3.00 -9.25 -12.38
N LEU A 176 3.18 -10.56 -12.57
CA LEU A 176 4.50 -11.20 -12.41
C LEU A 176 5.50 -10.63 -13.42
N ASP A 177 5.10 -10.46 -14.69
CA ASP A 177 5.91 -9.81 -15.72
C ASP A 177 6.20 -8.34 -15.40
N ALA A 178 5.26 -7.64 -14.75
CA ALA A 178 5.42 -6.28 -14.25
C ALA A 178 6.19 -6.21 -12.91
N GLY A 179 6.83 -7.29 -12.47
CA GLY A 179 7.74 -7.29 -11.32
C GLY A 179 7.09 -7.58 -9.97
N ALA A 180 5.81 -7.94 -9.90
CA ALA A 180 5.19 -8.36 -8.65
C ALA A 180 5.86 -9.64 -8.11
N LYS A 181 6.10 -9.66 -6.79
CA LYS A 181 6.71 -10.79 -6.07
C LYS A 181 5.86 -11.26 -4.90
N LEU A 182 4.97 -10.41 -4.42
CA LEU A 182 4.07 -10.62 -3.29
C LEU A 182 2.67 -10.18 -3.67
#